data_bf7d988ac4b884b3d1593a1186d22fee
#
_entry.id   bf7d988ac4b884b3d1593a1186d22fee
#
_cell.length_a   1.000
_cell.length_b   1.000
_cell.length_c   1.000
_cell.angle_alpha   90.00
_cell.angle_beta   90.00
_cell.angle_gamma   90.00
#
_symmetry.space_group_name_H-M   'P 1'
#
loop_
_entity.id
_entity.type
_entity.pdbx_description
1 polymer ?
#
loop_
_entity_poly.entity_id
_entity_poly.type
_entity_poly.pdbx_seq_one_letter_code
_entity_poly.pdbx_strand_id
1 'polypeptide(L)'
;MKSINPKNSIVLVLFFLVTIILWSAYDFTKKLKRNERVKMELLAEAYNRLSETNLEDDVTLEMKIIESNFEIPMIVTDELGTIVMHRNLNVKDLEQNNLLDKELALMKKDDTAIEINYLEDKKYTVYYRDSNLLLRLKYYPVTLILILLLFSVGVYLVFRSNKIAEQNKLWSGMAKETAHQIGTPLSSLLGWVELMKAQNVDTMISTEVEKDVERLSIIAERFSQIGSIPLMRDLNLTELVQKIVVYFQSRSSKNIVFNFQSTEKKIMIRANEQLFSWVFENLIKNGIDAMAGKGTLSIEISSDSKNVKIQVKKIFIPGYTTRKRGWGLGLSLSKRIVEDYHKGKIYVKKSVLGEGTIFEILLPKI
;
A
#
# COMPACT_ATOMS: atom_id res chain seq x y z
N MET A 1 -29.61 -14.81 9.96
CA MET A 1 -28.98 -13.48 9.96
C MET A 1 -27.53 -13.64 9.58
N LYS A 2 -27.10 -13.15 8.39
CA LYS A 2 -25.69 -13.15 8.02
C LYS A 2 -24.94 -12.21 8.97
N SER A 3 -24.00 -12.71 9.73
CA SER A 3 -23.12 -11.89 10.59
C SER A 3 -22.41 -10.89 9.69
N ILE A 4 -22.67 -9.63 9.90
CA ILE A 4 -21.99 -8.54 9.20
C ILE A 4 -20.51 -8.65 9.59
N ASN A 5 -19.66 -8.85 8.61
CA ASN A 5 -18.22 -8.96 8.81
C ASN A 5 -17.73 -7.70 9.56
N PRO A 6 -17.07 -7.81 10.74
CA PRO A 6 -16.71 -6.64 11.57
C PRO A 6 -15.91 -5.58 10.82
N LYS A 7 -15.21 -5.97 9.75
CA LYS A 7 -14.50 -5.05 8.84
C LYS A 7 -15.44 -4.14 8.08
N ASN A 8 -16.57 -4.66 7.60
CA ASN A 8 -17.56 -3.88 6.85
C ASN A 8 -18.30 -2.91 7.78
N SER A 9 -18.51 -3.28 9.06
CA SER A 9 -19.12 -2.41 10.05
C SER A 9 -18.24 -1.20 10.36
N ILE A 10 -16.92 -1.37 10.49
CA ILE A 10 -15.99 -0.26 10.73
C ILE A 10 -16.00 0.72 9.55
N VAL A 11 -15.97 0.23 8.31
CA VAL A 11 -16.03 1.08 7.10
C VAL A 11 -17.34 1.86 7.05
N LEU A 12 -18.48 1.23 7.37
CA LEU A 12 -19.77 1.90 7.42
C LEU A 12 -19.82 2.99 8.49
N VAL A 13 -19.32 2.71 9.70
CA VAL A 13 -19.26 3.71 10.79
C VAL A 13 -18.39 4.90 10.38
N LEU A 14 -17.22 4.66 9.79
CA LEU A 14 -16.33 5.71 9.29
C LEU A 14 -17.00 6.56 8.20
N PHE A 15 -17.71 5.93 7.27
CA PHE A 15 -18.47 6.62 6.21
C PHE A 15 -19.54 7.54 6.80
N PHE A 16 -20.35 7.05 7.75
CA PHE A 16 -21.37 7.85 8.41
C PHE A 16 -20.75 9.02 9.19
N LEU A 17 -19.66 8.80 9.91
CA LEU A 17 -18.96 9.82 10.68
C LEU A 17 -18.44 10.95 9.76
N VAL A 18 -17.80 10.60 8.65
CA VAL A 18 -17.33 11.57 7.65
C VAL A 18 -18.52 12.36 7.07
N THR A 19 -19.62 11.68 6.73
CA THR A 19 -20.81 12.33 6.17
C THR A 19 -21.40 13.34 7.18
N ILE A 20 -21.50 12.99 8.45
CA ILE A 20 -22.00 13.87 9.52
C ILE A 20 -21.10 15.09 9.67
N ILE A 21 -19.77 14.91 9.67
CA ILE A 21 -18.81 16.00 9.78
C ILE A 21 -18.91 16.96 8.61
N LEU A 22 -19.00 16.43 7.38
CA LEU A 22 -19.15 17.25 6.17
C LEU A 22 -20.46 18.04 6.17
N TRP A 23 -21.55 17.37 6.56
CA TRP A 23 -22.85 18.04 6.68
C TRP A 23 -22.84 19.14 7.74
N SER A 24 -22.27 18.87 8.91
CA SER A 24 -22.11 19.86 9.99
C SER A 24 -21.27 21.06 9.56
N ALA A 25 -20.13 20.83 8.88
CA ALA A 25 -19.27 21.90 8.36
C ALA A 25 -20.00 22.75 7.31
N TYR A 26 -20.77 22.12 6.43
CA TYR A 26 -21.58 22.83 5.43
C TYR A 26 -22.66 23.70 6.08
N ASP A 27 -23.42 23.16 7.04
CA ASP A 27 -24.45 23.90 7.76
C ASP A 27 -23.88 25.08 8.55
N PHE A 28 -22.75 24.87 9.21
CA PHE A 28 -22.02 25.91 9.95
C PHE A 28 -21.57 27.05 9.01
N THR A 29 -20.97 26.71 7.87
CA THR A 29 -20.53 27.71 6.88
C THR A 29 -21.71 28.53 6.34
N LYS A 30 -22.84 27.86 6.06
CA LYS A 30 -24.07 28.50 5.60
C LYS A 30 -24.65 29.46 6.64
N LYS A 31 -24.66 29.07 7.91
CA LYS A 31 -25.09 29.93 9.02
C LYS A 31 -24.20 31.14 9.17
N LEU A 32 -22.87 30.95 9.10
CA LEU A 32 -21.92 32.03 9.19
C LEU A 32 -22.08 33.03 8.05
N LYS A 33 -22.25 32.57 6.82
CA LYS A 33 -22.49 33.42 5.65
C LYS A 33 -23.79 34.25 5.81
N ARG A 34 -24.83 33.63 6.34
CA ARG A 34 -26.09 34.34 6.65
C ARG A 34 -25.88 35.44 7.73
N ASN A 35 -25.11 35.13 8.76
CA ASN A 35 -24.80 36.13 9.82
C ASN A 35 -24.00 37.31 9.28
N GLU A 36 -23.02 37.04 8.38
CA GLU A 36 -22.28 38.15 7.72
C GLU A 36 -23.21 39.03 6.89
N ARG A 37 -24.12 38.43 6.15
CA ARG A 37 -25.12 39.19 5.38
C ARG A 37 -25.98 40.07 6.27
N VAL A 38 -26.53 39.54 7.37
CA VAL A 38 -27.31 40.32 8.33
C VAL A 38 -26.49 41.49 8.93
N LYS A 39 -25.20 41.25 9.24
CA LYS A 39 -24.30 42.34 9.71
C LYS A 39 -24.15 43.43 8.66
N MET A 40 -24.02 43.07 7.39
CA MET A 40 -23.88 44.07 6.31
C MET A 40 -25.21 44.82 6.04
N GLU A 41 -26.34 44.13 6.15
CA GLU A 41 -27.68 44.75 6.07
C GLU A 41 -27.89 45.77 7.21
N LEU A 42 -27.50 45.42 8.47
CA LEU A 42 -27.52 46.35 9.61
C LEU A 42 -26.57 47.55 9.43
N LEU A 43 -25.39 47.29 8.85
CA LEU A 43 -24.43 48.36 8.55
C LEU A 43 -24.99 49.32 7.50
N ALA A 44 -25.63 48.81 6.45
CA ALA A 44 -26.30 49.58 5.42
C ALA A 44 -27.44 50.45 6.02
N GLU A 45 -28.25 49.86 6.91
CA GLU A 45 -29.31 50.62 7.62
C GLU A 45 -28.74 51.70 8.52
N ALA A 46 -27.62 51.45 9.20
CA ALA A 46 -26.94 52.47 10.01
C ALA A 46 -26.46 53.65 9.14
N TYR A 47 -25.93 53.39 7.94
CA TYR A 47 -25.56 54.44 7.00
C TYR A 47 -26.77 55.22 6.50
N ASN A 48 -27.88 54.58 6.18
CA ASN A 48 -29.13 55.22 5.76
C ASN A 48 -29.65 56.15 6.85
N ARG A 49 -29.68 55.73 8.12
CA ARG A 49 -30.13 56.55 9.25
C ARG A 49 -29.23 57.74 9.47
N LEU A 50 -27.91 57.57 9.38
CA LEU A 50 -26.99 58.68 9.49
C LEU A 50 -27.24 59.78 8.46
N SER A 51 -27.70 59.45 7.26
CA SER A 51 -28.03 60.38 6.20
C SER A 51 -29.33 61.19 6.47
N GLU A 52 -30.26 60.65 7.26
CA GLU A 52 -31.54 61.25 7.61
C GLU A 52 -31.52 62.03 8.93
N THR A 53 -30.40 61.92 9.71
CA THR A 53 -30.30 62.44 11.08
C THR A 53 -29.87 63.89 11.10
N ASN A 54 -30.49 64.73 11.96
CA ASN A 54 -30.11 66.12 12.19
C ASN A 54 -28.92 66.24 13.12
N LEU A 55 -28.23 67.39 13.09
CA LEU A 55 -27.00 67.68 13.88
C LEU A 55 -27.17 67.57 15.41
N GLU A 56 -28.41 67.49 15.90
CA GLU A 56 -28.75 67.44 17.35
C GLU A 56 -29.11 66.01 17.80
N ASP A 57 -29.23 65.07 16.89
CA ASP A 57 -29.66 63.68 17.20
C ASP A 57 -28.50 62.86 17.75
N ASP A 58 -28.80 61.85 18.62
CA ASP A 58 -27.84 60.89 19.14
C ASP A 58 -27.58 59.77 18.12
N VAL A 59 -26.44 59.81 17.49
CA VAL A 59 -25.97 58.83 16.48
C VAL A 59 -24.99 57.76 17.04
N THR A 60 -24.95 57.65 18.37
CA THR A 60 -23.99 56.78 19.07
C THR A 60 -24.16 55.31 18.67
N LEU A 61 -25.39 54.83 18.42
CA LEU A 61 -25.68 53.46 18.05
C LEU A 61 -25.23 53.18 16.62
N GLU A 62 -25.54 54.06 15.67
CA GLU A 62 -25.18 53.94 14.26
C GLU A 62 -23.66 53.89 14.09
N MET A 63 -22.94 54.78 14.79
CA MET A 63 -21.48 54.82 14.79
C MET A 63 -20.90 53.50 15.34
N LYS A 64 -21.43 52.95 16.44
CA LYS A 64 -21.00 51.66 16.98
C LYS A 64 -21.22 50.52 16.01
N ILE A 65 -22.34 50.52 15.29
CA ILE A 65 -22.63 49.45 14.26
C ILE A 65 -21.59 49.54 13.13
N ILE A 66 -21.33 50.74 12.63
CA ILE A 66 -20.36 51.00 11.57
C ILE A 66 -18.95 50.60 12.02
N GLU A 67 -18.55 50.96 13.22
CA GLU A 67 -17.25 50.63 13.79
C GLU A 67 -17.10 49.13 14.05
N SER A 68 -18.19 48.41 14.32
CA SER A 68 -18.16 46.95 14.62
C SER A 68 -17.77 46.07 13.45
N ASN A 69 -17.75 46.62 12.23
CA ASN A 69 -17.28 45.83 11.07
C ASN A 69 -15.74 45.83 10.98
N PHE A 70 -15.10 44.90 11.70
CA PHE A 70 -13.64 44.72 11.69
C PHE A 70 -13.15 43.66 10.73
N GLU A 71 -14.03 42.80 10.18
CA GLU A 71 -13.62 41.56 9.52
C GLU A 71 -14.08 41.46 8.07
N ILE A 72 -15.26 42.04 7.72
CA ILE A 72 -15.86 41.86 6.39
C ILE A 72 -15.27 42.90 5.45
N PRO A 73 -14.54 42.53 4.39
CA PRO A 73 -14.03 43.45 3.38
C PRO A 73 -15.16 44.07 2.60
N MET A 74 -15.13 45.39 2.44
CA MET A 74 -16.15 46.14 1.72
C MET A 74 -15.56 47.27 0.90
N ILE A 75 -16.25 47.62 -0.19
CA ILE A 75 -15.99 48.77 -1.05
C ILE A 75 -17.33 49.50 -1.26
N VAL A 76 -17.35 50.81 -1.09
CA VAL A 76 -18.51 51.66 -1.35
C VAL A 76 -18.25 52.46 -2.62
N THR A 77 -19.21 52.42 -3.56
CA THR A 77 -19.16 53.20 -4.79
C THR A 77 -20.32 54.20 -4.87
N ASP A 78 -20.10 55.28 -5.58
CA ASP A 78 -21.16 56.21 -5.97
C ASP A 78 -22.01 55.68 -7.15
N GLU A 79 -22.97 56.53 -7.60
CA GLU A 79 -23.86 56.19 -8.75
C GLU A 79 -23.09 56.01 -10.07
N LEU A 80 -21.92 56.64 -10.19
CA LEU A 80 -21.05 56.50 -11.36
C LEU A 80 -20.13 55.26 -11.30
N GLY A 81 -20.18 54.50 -10.17
CA GLY A 81 -19.33 53.35 -9.92
C GLY A 81 -17.92 53.72 -9.44
N THR A 82 -17.66 55.00 -9.05
CA THR A 82 -16.36 55.42 -8.53
C THR A 82 -16.24 55.02 -7.07
N ILE A 83 -15.08 54.49 -6.68
CA ILE A 83 -14.82 54.05 -5.30
C ILE A 83 -14.71 55.26 -4.38
N VAL A 84 -15.60 55.39 -3.41
CA VAL A 84 -15.65 56.44 -2.43
C VAL A 84 -14.97 56.04 -1.12
N MET A 85 -15.16 54.80 -0.69
CA MET A 85 -14.62 54.29 0.56
C MET A 85 -14.34 52.79 0.45
N HIS A 86 -13.36 52.30 1.16
CA HIS A 86 -13.10 50.89 1.35
C HIS A 86 -12.72 50.57 2.80
N ARG A 87 -12.99 49.35 3.26
CA ARG A 87 -12.66 48.89 4.61
C ARG A 87 -12.27 47.43 4.63
N ASN A 88 -11.38 47.04 5.57
CA ASN A 88 -10.93 45.67 5.81
C ASN A 88 -10.28 44.98 4.58
N LEU A 89 -9.78 45.75 3.62
CA LEU A 89 -8.95 45.27 2.55
C LEU A 89 -7.49 45.26 2.99
N ASN A 90 -6.69 44.32 2.49
CA ASN A 90 -5.29 44.16 2.89
C ASN A 90 -4.45 45.32 2.32
N VAL A 91 -4.10 46.27 3.15
CA VAL A 91 -3.49 47.57 2.77
C VAL A 91 -2.12 47.41 2.09
N LYS A 92 -1.41 46.29 2.29
CA LYS A 92 -0.07 46.07 1.71
C LYS A 92 -0.04 46.02 0.17
N ASP A 93 -1.19 45.76 -0.44
CA ASP A 93 -1.34 45.61 -1.88
C ASP A 93 -2.02 46.81 -2.55
N LEU A 94 -2.44 47.82 -1.79
CA LEU A 94 -3.29 48.94 -2.28
C LEU A 94 -2.52 50.12 -2.91
N GLU A 95 -1.19 50.15 -2.79
CA GLU A 95 -0.37 51.23 -3.42
C GLU A 95 -0.22 51.11 -4.94
N GLN A 96 -0.69 50.01 -5.54
CA GLN A 96 -0.81 49.86 -6.98
C GLN A 96 -2.25 50.18 -7.44
N ASN A 97 -2.43 51.27 -8.13
CA ASN A 97 -3.71 51.87 -8.60
C ASN A 97 -4.71 50.94 -9.33
N ASN A 98 -4.39 49.67 -9.56
CA ASN A 98 -5.26 48.70 -10.24
C ASN A 98 -5.83 47.61 -9.34
N LEU A 99 -5.50 47.58 -8.04
CA LEU A 99 -5.93 46.48 -7.18
C LEU A 99 -7.34 46.66 -6.63
N LEU A 100 -7.71 47.91 -6.29
CA LEU A 100 -9.05 48.24 -5.81
C LEU A 100 -10.11 47.94 -6.88
N ASP A 101 -9.83 48.29 -8.14
CA ASP A 101 -10.75 48.01 -9.26
C ASP A 101 -10.91 46.51 -9.52
N LYS A 102 -9.84 45.75 -9.37
CA LYS A 102 -9.90 44.28 -9.47
C LYS A 102 -10.72 43.67 -8.33
N GLU A 103 -10.52 44.13 -7.10
CA GLU A 103 -11.31 43.68 -5.94
C GLU A 103 -12.78 44.05 -6.10
N LEU A 104 -13.10 45.27 -6.57
CA LEU A 104 -14.44 45.69 -6.88
C LEU A 104 -15.09 44.81 -7.97
N ALA A 105 -14.34 44.48 -9.02
CA ALA A 105 -14.82 43.61 -10.09
C ALA A 105 -15.12 42.20 -9.57
N LEU A 106 -14.33 41.68 -8.63
CA LEU A 106 -14.58 40.38 -7.97
C LEU A 106 -15.84 40.46 -7.09
N MET A 107 -15.98 41.51 -6.27
CA MET A 107 -17.15 41.71 -5.41
C MET A 107 -18.46 41.87 -6.23
N LYS A 108 -18.40 42.57 -7.37
CA LYS A 108 -19.54 42.68 -8.30
C LYS A 108 -19.98 41.36 -8.87
N LYS A 109 -19.04 40.42 -9.09
CA LYS A 109 -19.34 39.08 -9.61
C LYS A 109 -20.06 38.20 -8.59
N ASP A 110 -19.86 38.41 -7.28
CA ASP A 110 -20.45 37.64 -6.19
C ASP A 110 -21.89 38.06 -5.86
N ASP A 111 -22.43 39.09 -6.55
CA ASP A 111 -23.79 39.60 -6.39
C ASP A 111 -24.16 39.97 -4.92
N THR A 112 -23.18 40.54 -4.22
CA THR A 112 -23.31 40.94 -2.81
C THR A 112 -23.45 42.44 -2.65
N ALA A 113 -24.29 43.09 -3.49
CA ALA A 113 -24.51 44.52 -3.46
C ALA A 113 -25.65 44.88 -2.49
N ILE A 114 -25.45 45.96 -1.71
CA ILE A 114 -26.50 46.59 -0.87
C ILE A 114 -26.53 48.05 -1.20
N GLU A 115 -27.69 48.58 -1.61
CA GLU A 115 -27.86 49.99 -1.86
C GLU A 115 -28.05 50.75 -0.53
N ILE A 116 -27.40 51.88 -0.37
CA ILE A 116 -27.52 52.80 0.78
C ILE A 116 -27.72 54.21 0.31
N ASN A 117 -28.50 54.98 1.05
CA ASN A 117 -28.59 56.42 0.90
C ASN A 117 -27.61 57.05 1.92
N TYR A 118 -26.67 57.84 1.48
CA TYR A 118 -25.65 58.45 2.36
C TYR A 118 -25.24 59.81 1.86
N LEU A 119 -25.33 60.83 2.70
CA LEU A 119 -25.03 62.25 2.38
C LEU A 119 -25.87 62.83 1.21
N GLU A 120 -26.73 63.79 1.51
CA GLU A 120 -27.49 64.60 0.54
C GLU A 120 -28.34 63.82 -0.48
N ASP A 121 -29.05 62.74 -0.08
CA ASP A 121 -29.91 61.95 -0.94
C ASP A 121 -29.19 61.25 -2.12
N LYS A 122 -27.88 61.07 -2.08
CA LYS A 122 -27.12 60.36 -3.07
C LYS A 122 -27.15 58.86 -2.80
N LYS A 123 -27.34 58.06 -3.85
CA LYS A 123 -27.31 56.59 -3.77
C LYS A 123 -25.89 56.10 -3.84
N TYR A 124 -25.53 55.26 -2.91
CA TYR A 124 -24.28 54.54 -2.88
C TYR A 124 -24.53 53.08 -2.88
N THR A 125 -23.57 52.27 -3.39
CA THR A 125 -23.67 50.81 -3.39
C THR A 125 -22.51 50.24 -2.57
N VAL A 126 -22.83 49.46 -1.55
CA VAL A 126 -21.87 48.70 -0.74
C VAL A 126 -21.68 47.34 -1.35
N TYR A 127 -20.50 47.06 -1.86
CA TYR A 127 -20.04 45.74 -2.28
C TYR A 127 -19.22 45.12 -1.16
N TYR A 128 -19.46 43.84 -0.86
CA TYR A 128 -18.70 43.14 0.15
C TYR A 128 -18.41 41.72 -0.29
N ARG A 129 -17.43 41.06 0.33
CA ARG A 129 -17.13 39.65 0.13
C ARG A 129 -17.01 38.89 1.44
N ASP A 130 -17.01 37.56 1.36
CA ASP A 130 -16.85 36.72 2.53
C ASP A 130 -15.58 37.07 3.32
N SER A 131 -15.68 37.10 4.65
CA SER A 131 -14.54 37.40 5.53
C SER A 131 -13.42 36.38 5.38
N ASN A 132 -12.21 36.72 5.81
CA ASN A 132 -11.07 35.80 5.82
C ASN A 132 -11.35 34.53 6.64
N LEU A 133 -12.19 34.63 7.67
CA LEU A 133 -12.64 33.51 8.47
C LEU A 133 -13.47 32.53 7.61
N LEU A 134 -14.43 33.05 6.88
CA LEU A 134 -15.33 32.29 6.04
C LEU A 134 -14.57 31.60 4.89
N LEU A 135 -13.61 32.32 4.28
CA LEU A 135 -12.73 31.77 3.25
C LEU A 135 -11.86 30.62 3.78
N ARG A 136 -11.32 30.72 4.98
CA ARG A 136 -10.55 29.63 5.61
C ARG A 136 -11.44 28.43 5.92
N LEU A 137 -12.63 28.65 6.43
CA LEU A 137 -13.58 27.57 6.74
C LEU A 137 -14.02 26.79 5.52
N LYS A 138 -14.06 27.41 4.34
CA LYS A 138 -14.36 26.74 3.07
C LYS A 138 -13.39 25.55 2.77
N TYR A 139 -12.13 25.66 3.18
CA TYR A 139 -11.12 24.61 2.95
C TYR A 139 -11.02 23.60 4.10
N TYR A 140 -11.66 23.87 5.25
CA TYR A 140 -11.59 23.00 6.42
C TYR A 140 -12.07 21.56 6.16
N PRO A 141 -13.19 21.32 5.46
CA PRO A 141 -13.64 19.97 5.14
C PRO A 141 -12.62 19.20 4.29
N VAL A 142 -11.97 19.85 3.34
CA VAL A 142 -10.98 19.24 2.46
C VAL A 142 -9.74 18.82 3.24
N THR A 143 -9.23 19.69 4.12
CA THR A 143 -8.08 19.38 4.97
C THR A 143 -8.39 18.24 5.94
N LEU A 144 -9.59 18.20 6.49
CA LEU A 144 -10.02 17.15 7.40
C LEU A 144 -10.12 15.80 6.69
N ILE A 145 -10.68 15.76 5.47
CA ILE A 145 -10.73 14.54 4.64
C ILE A 145 -9.31 14.04 4.35
N LEU A 146 -8.39 14.95 3.99
CA LEU A 146 -7.00 14.59 3.73
C LEU A 146 -6.32 13.96 4.95
N ILE A 147 -6.51 14.55 6.12
CA ILE A 147 -5.97 14.02 7.39
C ILE A 147 -6.55 12.64 7.69
N LEU A 148 -7.87 12.45 7.54
CA LEU A 148 -8.52 11.15 7.77
C LEU A 148 -8.02 10.08 6.79
N LEU A 149 -7.79 10.46 5.54
CA LEU A 149 -7.24 9.55 4.52
C LEU A 149 -5.82 9.12 4.87
N LEU A 150 -4.95 10.06 5.24
CA LEU A 150 -3.57 9.77 5.67
C LEU A 150 -3.56 8.89 6.92
N PHE A 151 -4.41 9.17 7.89
CA PHE A 151 -4.56 8.35 9.10
C PHE A 151 -5.00 6.92 8.76
N SER A 152 -6.00 6.78 7.88
CA SER A 152 -6.52 5.48 7.44
C SER A 152 -5.46 4.65 6.72
N VAL A 153 -4.64 5.28 5.87
CA VAL A 153 -3.49 4.64 5.22
C VAL A 153 -2.47 4.19 6.26
N GLY A 154 -2.15 5.04 7.25
CA GLY A 154 -1.24 4.69 8.34
C GLY A 154 -1.72 3.45 9.14
N VAL A 155 -2.97 3.45 9.55
CA VAL A 155 -3.59 2.31 10.27
C VAL A 155 -3.57 1.04 9.41
N TYR A 156 -3.90 1.15 8.12
CA TYR A 156 -3.84 0.01 7.19
C TYR A 156 -2.43 -0.58 7.07
N LEU A 157 -1.40 0.27 6.95
CA LEU A 157 0.00 -0.18 6.84
C LEU A 157 0.47 -0.89 8.12
N VAL A 158 0.14 -0.34 9.30
CA VAL A 158 0.45 -0.96 10.59
C VAL A 158 -0.26 -2.31 10.72
N PHE A 159 -1.55 -2.37 10.43
CA PHE A 159 -2.32 -3.62 10.48
C PHE A 159 -1.76 -4.68 9.53
N ARG A 160 -1.41 -4.29 8.31
CA ARG A 160 -0.78 -5.18 7.31
C ARG A 160 0.56 -5.70 7.80
N SER A 161 1.40 -4.82 8.35
CA SER A 161 2.71 -5.18 8.90
C SER A 161 2.59 -6.18 10.07
N ASN A 162 1.70 -5.91 11.01
CA ASN A 162 1.45 -6.78 12.15
C ASN A 162 0.95 -8.17 11.71
N LYS A 163 0.05 -8.21 10.72
CA LYS A 163 -0.46 -9.48 10.19
C LYS A 163 0.65 -10.32 9.53
N ILE A 164 1.55 -9.69 8.79
CA ILE A 164 2.71 -10.38 8.18
C ILE A 164 3.66 -10.87 9.27
N ALA A 165 3.94 -10.06 10.29
CA ALA A 165 4.80 -10.43 11.41
C ALA A 165 4.21 -11.61 12.20
N GLU A 166 2.91 -11.61 12.47
CA GLU A 166 2.21 -12.72 13.15
C GLU A 166 2.27 -14.01 12.33
N GLN A 167 1.99 -13.95 11.04
CA GLN A 167 2.13 -15.10 10.15
C GLN A 167 3.57 -15.64 10.13
N ASN A 168 4.56 -14.77 10.08
CA ASN A 168 5.96 -15.16 10.10
C ASN A 168 6.35 -15.82 11.43
N LYS A 169 5.86 -15.31 12.55
CA LYS A 169 6.09 -15.90 13.87
C LYS A 169 5.46 -17.29 13.99
N LEU A 170 4.23 -17.47 13.53
CA LEU A 170 3.55 -18.77 13.52
C LEU A 170 4.32 -19.77 12.66
N TRP A 171 4.72 -19.40 11.43
CA TRP A 171 5.49 -20.28 10.56
C TRP A 171 6.84 -20.68 11.16
N SER A 172 7.55 -19.71 11.76
CA SER A 172 8.84 -19.98 12.42
C SER A 172 8.68 -20.94 13.61
N GLY A 173 7.65 -20.71 14.43
CA GLY A 173 7.34 -21.60 15.55
C GLY A 173 6.97 -23.01 15.12
N MET A 174 6.08 -23.15 14.13
CA MET A 174 5.69 -24.44 13.59
C MET A 174 6.89 -25.17 12.95
N ALA A 175 7.71 -24.48 12.18
CA ALA A 175 8.86 -25.09 11.53
C ALA A 175 9.89 -25.61 12.56
N LYS A 176 10.17 -24.83 13.60
CA LYS A 176 11.08 -25.22 14.68
C LYS A 176 10.53 -26.43 15.46
N GLU A 177 9.24 -26.39 15.80
CA GLU A 177 8.58 -27.48 16.51
C GLU A 177 8.57 -28.78 15.66
N THR A 178 8.20 -28.67 14.37
CA THR A 178 8.21 -29.82 13.44
C THR A 178 9.62 -30.41 13.32
N ALA A 179 10.65 -29.57 13.21
CA ALA A 179 12.04 -30.04 13.16
C ALA A 179 12.42 -30.80 14.44
N HIS A 180 12.01 -30.30 15.61
CA HIS A 180 12.29 -30.94 16.89
C HIS A 180 11.54 -32.28 17.05
N GLN A 181 10.25 -32.30 16.70
CA GLN A 181 9.41 -33.51 16.75
C GLN A 181 9.88 -34.62 15.79
N ILE A 182 10.44 -34.24 14.63
CA ILE A 182 11.03 -35.20 13.69
C ILE A 182 12.45 -35.59 14.14
N GLY A 183 13.23 -34.70 14.71
CA GLY A 183 14.62 -34.95 15.11
C GLY A 183 14.75 -36.04 16.16
N THR A 184 13.83 -36.14 17.11
CA THR A 184 13.85 -37.13 18.20
C THR A 184 13.73 -38.56 17.65
N PRO A 185 12.69 -38.97 16.88
CA PRO A 185 12.59 -40.32 16.30
C PRO A 185 13.69 -40.57 15.28
N LEU A 186 14.16 -39.53 14.58
CA LEU A 186 15.23 -39.64 13.61
C LEU A 186 16.55 -40.07 14.27
N SER A 187 16.89 -39.47 15.42
CA SER A 187 18.08 -39.90 16.19
C SER A 187 18.00 -41.33 16.65
N SER A 188 16.81 -41.83 17.02
CA SER A 188 16.59 -43.23 17.32
C SER A 188 16.78 -44.12 16.11
N LEU A 189 16.24 -43.75 14.93
CA LEU A 189 16.43 -44.50 13.69
C LEU A 189 17.88 -44.58 13.26
N LEU A 190 18.66 -43.51 13.42
CA LEU A 190 20.12 -43.54 13.17
C LEU A 190 20.82 -44.55 14.11
N GLY A 191 20.42 -44.59 15.39
CA GLY A 191 20.92 -45.58 16.32
C GLY A 191 20.61 -47.02 15.90
N TRP A 192 19.40 -47.27 15.39
CA TRP A 192 19.01 -48.56 14.87
C TRP A 192 19.82 -48.95 13.62
N VAL A 193 20.10 -48.00 12.71
CA VAL A 193 20.96 -48.27 11.54
C VAL A 193 22.36 -48.67 11.97
N GLU A 194 22.95 -47.98 12.97
CA GLU A 194 24.26 -48.38 13.49
C GLU A 194 24.26 -49.79 14.15
N LEU A 195 23.20 -50.13 14.89
CA LEU A 195 23.04 -51.46 15.45
C LEU A 195 22.88 -52.55 14.37
N MET A 196 22.12 -52.27 13.29
CA MET A 196 21.99 -53.20 12.14
C MET A 196 23.35 -53.46 11.48
N LYS A 197 24.19 -52.45 11.30
CA LYS A 197 25.55 -52.56 10.79
C LYS A 197 26.42 -53.42 11.71
N ALA A 198 26.35 -53.14 13.04
CA ALA A 198 27.15 -53.86 14.04
C ALA A 198 26.76 -55.34 14.16
N GLN A 199 25.49 -55.69 13.90
CA GLN A 199 24.99 -57.05 13.94
C GLN A 199 25.10 -57.82 12.59
N ASN A 200 25.77 -57.21 11.59
CA ASN A 200 25.93 -57.79 10.26
C ASN A 200 24.62 -58.17 9.58
N VAL A 201 23.53 -57.38 9.84
CA VAL A 201 22.31 -57.51 9.06
C VAL A 201 22.61 -57.26 7.59
N ASP A 202 21.86 -57.88 6.71
CA ASP A 202 22.04 -57.77 5.25
C ASP A 202 22.40 -56.34 4.86
N THR A 203 23.58 -56.17 4.25
CA THR A 203 24.15 -54.88 3.87
C THR A 203 23.25 -54.13 2.89
N MET A 204 22.46 -54.84 2.08
CA MET A 204 21.50 -54.20 1.16
C MET A 204 20.37 -53.53 1.94
N ILE A 205 19.79 -54.20 2.94
CA ILE A 205 18.69 -53.70 3.75
C ILE A 205 19.18 -52.52 4.61
N SER A 206 20.30 -52.67 5.32
CA SER A 206 20.85 -51.61 6.18
C SER A 206 21.21 -50.34 5.39
N THR A 207 21.72 -50.49 4.16
CA THR A 207 22.05 -49.35 3.29
C THR A 207 20.77 -48.61 2.77
N GLU A 208 19.71 -49.32 2.43
CA GLU A 208 18.47 -48.69 1.97
C GLU A 208 17.75 -47.96 3.14
N VAL A 209 17.74 -48.56 4.34
CA VAL A 209 17.20 -47.86 5.56
C VAL A 209 18.01 -46.62 5.88
N GLU A 210 19.35 -46.71 5.82
CA GLU A 210 20.24 -45.57 6.03
C GLU A 210 19.93 -44.40 5.08
N LYS A 211 19.76 -44.68 3.79
CA LYS A 211 19.38 -43.69 2.78
C LYS A 211 18.05 -43.00 3.09
N ASP A 212 17.07 -43.76 3.58
CA ASP A 212 15.76 -43.17 3.93
C ASP A 212 15.84 -42.30 5.22
N VAL A 213 16.61 -42.74 6.21
CA VAL A 213 16.89 -41.98 7.43
C VAL A 213 17.65 -40.69 7.10
N GLU A 214 18.65 -40.76 6.23
CA GLU A 214 19.39 -39.57 5.75
C GLU A 214 18.45 -38.57 5.04
N ARG A 215 17.52 -39.07 4.20
CA ARG A 215 16.49 -38.19 3.57
C ARG A 215 15.60 -37.50 4.59
N LEU A 216 15.18 -38.20 5.64
CA LEU A 216 14.39 -37.64 6.72
C LEU A 216 15.18 -36.58 7.49
N SER A 217 16.51 -36.83 7.71
CA SER A 217 17.41 -35.88 8.34
C SER A 217 17.52 -34.57 7.57
N ILE A 218 17.68 -34.66 6.26
CA ILE A 218 17.73 -33.48 5.38
C ILE A 218 16.41 -32.69 5.45
N ILE A 219 15.27 -33.36 5.51
CA ILE A 219 13.96 -32.68 5.63
C ILE A 219 13.85 -32.00 6.98
N ALA A 220 14.20 -32.65 8.09
CA ALA A 220 14.14 -32.06 9.43
C ALA A 220 15.06 -30.85 9.55
N GLU A 221 16.29 -30.92 9.00
CA GLU A 221 17.23 -29.81 8.98
C GLU A 221 16.69 -28.62 8.18
N ARG A 222 16.07 -28.85 7.01
CA ARG A 222 15.44 -27.81 6.20
C ARG A 222 14.32 -27.09 6.98
N PHE A 223 13.49 -27.83 7.71
CA PHE A 223 12.47 -27.23 8.58
C PHE A 223 13.09 -26.41 9.72
N SER A 224 14.17 -26.89 10.33
CA SER A 224 14.92 -26.16 11.35
C SER A 224 15.47 -24.82 10.83
N GLN A 225 15.98 -24.79 9.62
CA GLN A 225 16.52 -23.57 8.98
C GLN A 225 15.43 -22.54 8.65
N ILE A 226 14.19 -22.96 8.36
CA ILE A 226 13.06 -22.05 8.17
C ILE A 226 12.68 -21.36 9.50
N GLY A 227 12.85 -22.04 10.62
CA GLY A 227 12.57 -21.50 11.97
C GLY A 227 13.64 -20.58 12.51
N SER A 228 14.79 -20.47 11.83
CA SER A 228 15.94 -19.66 12.24
C SER A 228 16.33 -18.63 11.16
N ILE A 229 17.25 -17.73 11.49
CA ILE A 229 17.85 -16.81 10.51
C ILE A 229 18.87 -17.62 9.71
N PRO A 230 18.68 -17.86 8.40
CA PRO A 230 19.59 -18.69 7.61
C PRO A 230 20.92 -17.97 7.39
N LEU A 231 22.00 -18.73 7.47
CA LEU A 231 23.34 -18.24 7.20
C LEU A 231 23.53 -18.04 5.70
N MET A 232 23.76 -16.78 5.28
CA MET A 232 23.94 -16.40 3.88
C MET A 232 25.44 -16.44 3.53
N ARG A 233 25.78 -17.04 2.39
CA ARG A 233 27.14 -17.12 1.85
C ARG A 233 27.15 -16.75 0.38
N ASP A 234 28.30 -16.36 -0.14
CA ASP A 234 28.47 -16.16 -1.57
C ASP A 234 28.48 -17.51 -2.27
N LEU A 235 27.60 -17.66 -3.24
CA LEU A 235 27.29 -18.93 -3.91
C LEU A 235 27.31 -18.76 -5.43
N ASN A 236 27.91 -19.72 -6.14
CA ASN A 236 27.82 -19.81 -7.59
C ASN A 236 26.48 -20.45 -7.99
N LEU A 237 25.53 -19.62 -8.39
CA LEU A 237 24.19 -20.02 -8.77
C LEU A 237 24.18 -21.00 -9.96
N THR A 238 24.99 -20.73 -10.98
CA THR A 238 25.07 -21.55 -12.19
C THR A 238 25.48 -22.98 -11.84
N GLU A 239 26.49 -23.14 -11.00
CA GLU A 239 26.98 -24.46 -10.56
C GLU A 239 25.93 -25.18 -9.71
N LEU A 240 25.30 -24.49 -8.76
CA LEU A 240 24.25 -25.06 -7.91
C LEU A 240 23.09 -25.61 -8.73
N VAL A 241 22.56 -24.80 -9.64
CA VAL A 241 21.40 -25.20 -10.47
C VAL A 241 21.79 -26.35 -11.40
N GLN A 242 22.99 -26.31 -11.96
CA GLN A 242 23.49 -27.42 -12.81
C GLN A 242 23.55 -28.76 -12.06
N LYS A 243 24.09 -28.75 -10.84
CA LYS A 243 24.12 -29.92 -9.97
C LYS A 243 22.71 -30.49 -9.73
N ILE A 244 21.76 -29.63 -9.43
CA ILE A 244 20.35 -30.02 -9.19
C ILE A 244 19.72 -30.59 -10.47
N VAL A 245 19.93 -29.96 -11.61
CA VAL A 245 19.40 -30.43 -12.90
C VAL A 245 19.94 -31.83 -13.23
N VAL A 246 21.27 -32.05 -13.11
CA VAL A 246 21.90 -33.36 -13.36
C VAL A 246 21.33 -34.44 -12.42
N TYR A 247 21.13 -34.08 -11.13
CA TYR A 247 20.54 -35.00 -10.15
C TYR A 247 19.12 -35.45 -10.55
N PHE A 248 18.25 -34.52 -10.96
CA PHE A 248 16.89 -34.87 -11.38
C PHE A 248 16.85 -35.55 -12.73
N GLN A 249 17.73 -35.20 -13.67
CA GLN A 249 17.84 -35.84 -14.97
C GLN A 249 18.16 -37.33 -14.84
N SER A 250 19.08 -37.71 -13.93
CA SER A 250 19.46 -39.11 -13.71
C SER A 250 18.36 -39.96 -13.08
N ARG A 251 17.38 -39.33 -12.41
CA ARG A 251 16.29 -39.99 -11.67
C ARG A 251 14.91 -39.88 -12.29
N SER A 252 14.79 -39.15 -13.38
CA SER A 252 13.54 -38.94 -14.08
C SER A 252 13.38 -39.90 -15.24
N SER A 253 12.14 -40.03 -15.74
CA SER A 253 11.85 -40.79 -16.95
C SER A 253 12.70 -40.29 -18.13
N LYS A 254 13.22 -41.19 -18.96
CA LYS A 254 13.95 -40.87 -20.21
C LYS A 254 13.13 -40.02 -21.19
N ASN A 255 11.81 -39.95 -21.02
CA ASN A 255 10.91 -39.18 -21.84
C ASN A 255 10.79 -37.73 -21.38
N ILE A 256 11.47 -37.32 -20.29
CA ILE A 256 11.55 -35.95 -19.83
C ILE A 256 12.89 -35.36 -20.26
N VAL A 257 12.83 -34.36 -21.12
CA VAL A 257 14.01 -33.61 -21.59
C VAL A 257 14.31 -32.46 -20.68
N PHE A 258 15.54 -32.35 -20.19
CA PHE A 258 16.04 -31.25 -19.38
C PHE A 258 16.92 -30.35 -20.23
N ASN A 259 16.58 -29.06 -20.32
CA ASN A 259 17.38 -28.05 -20.97
C ASN A 259 17.85 -27.04 -19.93
N PHE A 260 19.17 -26.92 -19.75
CA PHE A 260 19.77 -25.92 -18.87
C PHE A 260 20.62 -24.95 -19.67
N GLN A 261 20.37 -23.66 -19.52
CA GLN A 261 21.12 -22.57 -20.15
C GLN A 261 21.43 -21.47 -19.16
N SER A 262 22.66 -20.96 -19.23
CA SER A 262 23.10 -19.80 -18.45
C SER A 262 23.88 -18.85 -19.35
N THR A 263 23.62 -17.55 -19.23
CA THR A 263 24.34 -16.51 -19.98
C THR A 263 25.81 -16.40 -19.55
N GLU A 264 26.10 -16.73 -18.31
CA GLU A 264 27.46 -16.68 -17.72
C GLU A 264 27.80 -18.00 -17.05
N LYS A 265 29.06 -18.42 -17.15
CA LYS A 265 29.56 -19.64 -16.47
C LYS A 265 29.55 -19.52 -14.96
N LYS A 266 29.65 -18.31 -14.42
CA LYS A 266 29.71 -18.05 -12.98
C LYS A 266 28.88 -16.82 -12.65
N ILE A 267 27.74 -17.03 -11.99
CA ILE A 267 26.86 -15.97 -11.50
C ILE A 267 26.87 -16.08 -9.97
N MET A 268 27.41 -15.05 -9.29
CA MET A 268 27.49 -15.03 -7.83
C MET A 268 26.26 -14.37 -7.23
N ILE A 269 25.69 -15.00 -6.20
CA ILE A 269 24.59 -14.50 -5.38
C ILE A 269 24.90 -14.74 -3.91
N ARG A 270 24.28 -13.95 -3.02
CA ARG A 270 24.34 -14.17 -1.59
C ARG A 270 23.13 -15.01 -1.16
N ALA A 271 23.36 -16.29 -0.86
CA ALA A 271 22.29 -17.23 -0.59
C ALA A 271 22.65 -18.27 0.49
N ASN A 272 21.62 -18.88 1.06
CA ASN A 272 21.76 -20.14 1.79
C ASN A 272 21.59 -21.29 0.81
N GLU A 273 22.64 -22.08 0.61
CA GLU A 273 22.70 -23.14 -0.40
C GLU A 273 21.57 -24.18 -0.23
N GLN A 274 21.33 -24.64 0.99
CA GLN A 274 20.36 -25.69 1.28
C GLN A 274 18.91 -25.20 1.04
N LEU A 275 18.57 -24.02 1.51
CA LEU A 275 17.24 -23.45 1.30
C LEU A 275 17.01 -23.10 -0.16
N PHE A 276 18.03 -22.56 -0.83
CA PHE A 276 17.90 -22.18 -2.22
C PHE A 276 17.82 -23.39 -3.15
N SER A 277 18.59 -24.46 -2.87
CA SER A 277 18.45 -25.77 -3.53
C SER A 277 17.01 -26.28 -3.42
N TRP A 278 16.41 -26.17 -2.25
CA TRP A 278 15.04 -26.61 -2.03
C TRP A 278 14.02 -25.89 -2.91
N VAL A 279 14.22 -24.58 -3.17
CA VAL A 279 13.38 -23.84 -4.13
C VAL A 279 13.40 -24.50 -5.51
N PHE A 280 14.59 -24.82 -6.04
CA PHE A 280 14.72 -25.48 -7.34
C PHE A 280 14.16 -26.90 -7.33
N GLU A 281 14.46 -27.69 -6.30
CA GLU A 281 13.90 -29.02 -6.14
C GLU A 281 12.38 -29.01 -6.19
N ASN A 282 11.73 -28.06 -5.47
CA ASN A 282 10.28 -27.90 -5.49
C ASN A 282 9.75 -27.52 -6.89
N LEU A 283 10.39 -26.57 -7.56
CA LEU A 283 9.95 -26.14 -8.88
C LEU A 283 10.12 -27.23 -9.93
N ILE A 284 11.27 -27.92 -9.91
CA ILE A 284 11.58 -29.03 -10.83
C ILE A 284 10.62 -30.19 -10.57
N LYS A 285 10.46 -30.64 -9.31
CA LYS A 285 9.54 -31.69 -8.93
C LYS A 285 8.10 -31.41 -9.34
N ASN A 286 7.62 -30.19 -9.05
CA ASN A 286 6.29 -29.76 -9.52
C ASN A 286 6.19 -29.79 -11.05
N GLY A 287 7.32 -29.54 -11.76
CA GLY A 287 7.41 -29.64 -13.20
C GLY A 287 7.25 -31.08 -13.71
N ILE A 288 8.06 -31.95 -13.17
CA ILE A 288 8.07 -33.39 -13.51
C ILE A 288 6.70 -34.00 -13.24
N ASP A 289 6.16 -33.71 -12.04
CA ASP A 289 4.85 -34.23 -11.62
C ASP A 289 3.71 -33.79 -12.57
N ALA A 290 3.78 -32.55 -13.03
CA ALA A 290 2.77 -31.99 -13.92
C ALA A 290 2.89 -32.51 -15.37
N MET A 291 4.06 -32.97 -15.76
CA MET A 291 4.32 -33.54 -17.10
C MET A 291 3.88 -35.02 -17.26
N ALA A 292 3.42 -35.66 -16.17
CA ALA A 292 2.95 -37.07 -16.21
C ALA A 292 3.92 -38.05 -16.93
N GLY A 293 5.22 -37.80 -16.79
CA GLY A 293 6.29 -38.66 -17.31
C GLY A 293 6.80 -38.36 -18.72
N LYS A 294 6.25 -37.35 -19.43
CA LYS A 294 6.73 -36.94 -20.76
C LYS A 294 6.63 -35.42 -20.94
N GLY A 295 7.72 -34.77 -21.31
CA GLY A 295 7.71 -33.33 -21.57
C GLY A 295 9.09 -32.71 -21.56
N THR A 296 9.17 -31.39 -21.57
CA THR A 296 10.42 -30.62 -21.54
C THR A 296 10.40 -29.65 -20.36
N LEU A 297 11.46 -29.67 -19.56
CA LEU A 297 11.74 -28.74 -18.49
C LEU A 297 12.96 -27.92 -18.90
N SER A 298 12.76 -26.60 -19.09
CA SER A 298 13.84 -25.67 -19.41
C SER A 298 14.11 -24.74 -18.23
N ILE A 299 15.38 -24.62 -17.85
CA ILE A 299 15.85 -23.68 -16.83
C ILE A 299 16.83 -22.74 -17.48
N GLU A 300 16.51 -21.45 -17.47
CA GLU A 300 17.32 -20.39 -18.06
C GLU A 300 17.75 -19.42 -16.96
N ILE A 301 19.06 -19.15 -16.87
CA ILE A 301 19.63 -18.18 -15.96
C ILE A 301 20.24 -17.06 -16.79
N SER A 302 19.84 -15.83 -16.51
CA SER A 302 20.43 -14.63 -17.09
C SER A 302 20.73 -13.60 -16.01
N SER A 303 21.74 -12.78 -16.22
CA SER A 303 22.03 -11.69 -15.32
C SER A 303 22.18 -10.35 -16.08
N ASP A 304 21.77 -9.29 -15.44
CA ASP A 304 22.07 -7.91 -15.83
C ASP A 304 22.99 -7.26 -14.79
N SER A 305 23.18 -5.95 -14.84
CA SER A 305 24.05 -5.22 -13.93
C SER A 305 23.58 -5.22 -12.46
N LYS A 306 22.29 -5.47 -12.19
CA LYS A 306 21.69 -5.35 -10.85
C LYS A 306 21.00 -6.63 -10.39
N ASN A 307 20.49 -7.43 -11.31
CA ASN A 307 19.62 -8.55 -10.99
C ASN A 307 20.06 -9.83 -11.71
N VAL A 308 19.80 -10.94 -11.05
CA VAL A 308 19.86 -12.28 -11.62
C VAL A 308 18.44 -12.77 -11.83
N LYS A 309 18.15 -13.23 -13.04
CA LYS A 309 16.85 -13.70 -13.46
C LYS A 309 16.91 -15.18 -13.79
N ILE A 310 16.02 -15.95 -13.19
CA ILE A 310 15.95 -17.39 -13.39
C ILE A 310 14.54 -17.72 -13.88
N GLN A 311 14.43 -18.42 -14.99
CA GLN A 311 13.16 -18.90 -15.52
C GLN A 311 13.12 -20.41 -15.53
N VAL A 312 12.08 -20.98 -14.91
CA VAL A 312 11.79 -22.41 -14.94
C VAL A 312 10.55 -22.59 -15.80
N LYS A 313 10.75 -23.09 -17.02
CA LYS A 313 9.70 -23.29 -18.02
C LYS A 313 9.33 -24.77 -18.08
N LYS A 314 8.04 -25.06 -18.05
CA LYS A 314 7.45 -26.40 -18.17
C LYS A 314 6.57 -26.40 -19.39
N ILE A 315 6.89 -27.23 -20.38
CA ILE A 315 6.10 -27.42 -21.59
C ILE A 315 5.35 -28.72 -21.47
N PHE A 316 4.01 -28.68 -21.51
CA PHE A 316 3.14 -29.84 -21.37
C PHE A 316 2.75 -30.41 -22.73
N ILE A 317 2.68 -31.76 -22.79
CA ILE A 317 1.79 -32.47 -23.71
C ILE A 317 0.52 -32.75 -22.92
N PRO A 318 -0.70 -32.49 -23.42
CA PRO A 318 -1.93 -32.45 -22.61
C PRO A 318 -2.21 -33.79 -21.92
N GLY A 319 -2.34 -33.76 -20.60
CA GLY A 319 -2.78 -34.86 -19.75
C GLY A 319 -3.11 -34.32 -18.37
N TYR A 320 -4.34 -34.44 -17.96
CA TYR A 320 -4.92 -33.87 -16.73
C TYR A 320 -4.30 -34.49 -15.47
N THR A 321 -3.90 -33.66 -14.46
CA THR A 321 -3.77 -34.11 -13.07
C THR A 321 -4.22 -33.05 -12.10
N THR A 322 -5.30 -33.34 -11.35
CA THR A 322 -5.62 -32.67 -10.08
C THR A 322 -5.16 -33.61 -8.96
N ARG A 323 -4.00 -33.35 -8.35
CA ARG A 323 -3.53 -34.11 -7.19
C ARG A 323 -4.40 -33.88 -5.96
N LYS A 324 -5.01 -34.95 -5.44
CA LYS A 324 -5.65 -35.00 -4.10
C LYS A 324 -4.65 -35.13 -2.93
N ARG A 325 -3.34 -35.21 -3.15
CA ARG A 325 -2.31 -35.46 -2.11
C ARG A 325 -1.13 -34.49 -2.27
N GLY A 326 -1.03 -33.54 -1.40
CA GLY A 326 0.10 -32.63 -1.20
C GLY A 326 -0.30 -31.53 -0.23
N TRP A 327 0.55 -31.25 0.75
CA TRP A 327 0.32 -30.24 1.80
C TRP A 327 0.23 -28.79 1.26
N GLY A 328 0.35 -28.59 -0.04
CA GLY A 328 0.28 -27.27 -0.68
C GLY A 328 1.41 -26.30 -0.28
N LEU A 329 2.36 -26.78 0.53
CA LEU A 329 3.37 -25.94 1.18
C LEU A 329 4.57 -25.63 0.28
N GLY A 330 4.83 -26.40 -0.79
CA GLY A 330 6.06 -26.26 -1.58
C GLY A 330 6.24 -24.88 -2.21
N LEU A 331 5.23 -24.35 -2.91
CA LEU A 331 5.31 -23.04 -3.54
C LEU A 331 5.26 -21.88 -2.54
N SER A 332 4.47 -22.00 -1.48
CA SER A 332 4.42 -20.99 -0.42
C SER A 332 5.76 -20.88 0.32
N LEU A 333 6.40 -22.03 0.53
CA LEU A 333 7.72 -22.09 1.12
C LEU A 333 8.80 -21.56 0.18
N SER A 334 8.76 -21.94 -1.11
CA SER A 334 9.66 -21.38 -2.13
C SER A 334 9.55 -19.85 -2.20
N LYS A 335 8.32 -19.33 -2.12
CA LYS A 335 8.08 -17.88 -2.07
C LYS A 335 8.73 -17.25 -0.85
N ARG A 336 8.54 -17.82 0.32
CA ARG A 336 9.16 -17.32 1.56
C ARG A 336 10.68 -17.36 1.51
N ILE A 337 11.26 -18.45 1.03
CA ILE A 337 12.71 -18.57 0.89
C ILE A 337 13.26 -17.48 -0.02
N VAL A 338 12.64 -17.27 -1.18
CA VAL A 338 13.10 -16.26 -2.14
C VAL A 338 12.86 -14.83 -1.64
N GLU A 339 11.67 -14.52 -1.14
CA GLU A 339 11.28 -13.15 -0.82
C GLU A 339 11.76 -12.71 0.56
N ASP A 340 11.56 -13.53 1.61
CA ASP A 340 11.88 -13.12 2.97
C ASP A 340 13.38 -13.26 3.28
N TYR A 341 14.00 -14.36 2.86
CA TYR A 341 15.41 -14.66 3.19
C TYR A 341 16.37 -14.11 2.14
N HIS A 342 16.07 -14.25 0.84
CA HIS A 342 17.00 -13.87 -0.24
C HIS A 342 16.68 -12.51 -0.87
N LYS A 343 15.67 -11.78 -0.35
CA LYS A 343 15.27 -10.43 -0.83
C LYS A 343 14.96 -10.39 -2.34
N GLY A 344 14.61 -11.53 -2.90
CA GLY A 344 14.20 -11.69 -4.29
C GLY A 344 12.69 -11.58 -4.49
N LYS A 345 12.24 -11.96 -5.68
CA LYS A 345 10.82 -12.12 -6.03
C LYS A 345 10.63 -13.42 -6.80
N ILE A 346 9.54 -14.14 -6.53
CA ILE A 346 9.12 -15.30 -7.30
C ILE A 346 7.66 -15.18 -7.72
N TYR A 347 7.39 -15.38 -9.00
CA TYR A 347 6.04 -15.28 -9.54
C TYR A 347 5.85 -16.14 -10.80
N VAL A 348 4.60 -16.36 -11.16
CA VAL A 348 4.22 -16.98 -12.42
C VAL A 348 4.23 -15.92 -13.51
N LYS A 349 5.16 -16.01 -14.46
CA LYS A 349 5.27 -15.09 -15.58
C LYS A 349 4.22 -15.34 -16.65
N LYS A 350 3.99 -16.62 -16.97
CA LYS A 350 3.01 -17.09 -17.96
C LYS A 350 2.50 -18.45 -17.54
N SER A 351 1.19 -18.66 -17.64
CA SER A 351 0.58 -19.99 -17.48
C SER A 351 -0.56 -20.12 -18.47
N VAL A 352 -0.45 -21.07 -19.39
CA VAL A 352 -1.46 -21.33 -20.42
C VAL A 352 -1.77 -22.82 -20.42
N LEU A 353 -3.05 -23.13 -20.38
CA LEU A 353 -3.51 -24.53 -20.41
C LEU A 353 -3.07 -25.19 -21.72
N GLY A 354 -2.38 -26.33 -21.62
CA GLY A 354 -1.84 -27.05 -22.79
C GLY A 354 -0.46 -26.58 -23.28
N GLU A 355 -0.02 -25.34 -22.93
CA GLU A 355 1.31 -24.84 -23.29
C GLU A 355 2.31 -24.96 -22.14
N GLY A 356 1.84 -24.83 -20.90
CA GLY A 356 2.67 -24.94 -19.72
C GLY A 356 2.72 -23.69 -18.84
N THR A 357 3.65 -23.70 -17.88
CA THR A 357 3.84 -22.63 -16.89
C THR A 357 5.29 -22.18 -16.85
N ILE A 358 5.51 -20.88 -16.76
CA ILE A 358 6.83 -20.27 -16.57
C ILE A 358 6.85 -19.61 -15.20
N PHE A 359 7.68 -20.12 -14.30
CA PHE A 359 8.04 -19.44 -13.06
C PHE A 359 9.26 -18.55 -13.30
N GLU A 360 9.24 -17.35 -12.73
CA GLU A 360 10.38 -16.44 -12.80
C GLU A 360 10.80 -16.04 -11.39
N ILE A 361 12.10 -16.15 -11.13
CA ILE A 361 12.75 -15.72 -9.88
C ILE A 361 13.70 -14.56 -10.23
N LEU A 362 13.61 -13.48 -9.49
CA LEU A 362 14.52 -12.34 -9.56
C LEU A 362 15.27 -12.24 -8.24
N LEU A 363 16.59 -12.11 -8.30
CA LEU A 363 17.48 -11.96 -7.15
C LEU A 363 18.40 -10.75 -7.35
N PRO A 364 18.79 -10.06 -6.28
CA PRO A 364 19.86 -9.07 -6.38
C PRO A 364 21.17 -9.76 -6.73
N LYS A 365 21.94 -9.19 -7.67
CA LYS A 365 23.30 -9.62 -8.02
C LYS A 365 24.26 -9.03 -6.99
N ILE A 366 25.33 -9.77 -6.63
CA ILE A 366 26.44 -9.25 -5.80
C ILE A 366 27.36 -8.41 -6.67
#